data_d59b5430b9ca094f578ea4ea3c46af24
#
_entry.id   d59b5430b9ca094f578ea4ea3c46af24
#
_cell.length_a   1.000
_cell.length_b   1.000
_cell.length_c   1.000
_cell.angle_alpha   90.00
_cell.angle_beta   90.00
_cell.angle_gamma   90.00
#
_symmetry.space_group_name_H-M   'P 1'
#
loop_
_entity.id
_entity.type
_entity.pdbx_description
1 polymer ?
#
loop_
_entity_poly.entity_id
_entity_poly.type
_entity_poly.pdbx_seq_one_letter_code
_entity_poly.pdbx_strand_id
1 'polypeptide(L)'
;MSEQLDPRGRKLNISVLKGPCLAKELSRKVKSYTVIANENIRIAKQIGKIISAKYYKTEYSSDVRGIEFSSAIKNIYSMVIGSGEGNNTSSALFRKSFDEMEYLIQHFKGKKETVRGLAGLGDLYVSAVGGRNSKMGEYLGKGFSFKNARKKFMMHDTIEGADLANEIA
;
A
#
# COMPACT_ATOMS: atom_id res chain seq x y z
N MET A 1 -9.45 13.59 9.08
CA MET A 1 -8.75 14.07 7.85
C MET A 1 -9.48 15.19 7.12
N SER A 2 -10.82 15.13 6.91
CA SER A 2 -11.57 16.20 6.25
C SER A 2 -11.53 17.56 7.02
N GLU A 3 -11.55 17.54 8.35
CA GLU A 3 -11.45 18.74 9.18
C GLU A 3 -10.09 19.43 9.11
N GLN A 4 -9.01 18.67 8.90
CA GLN A 4 -7.65 19.22 8.77
C GLN A 4 -7.37 19.85 7.40
N LEU A 5 -8.14 19.50 6.37
CA LEU A 5 -7.95 19.99 5.01
C LEU A 5 -8.86 21.17 4.65
N ASP A 6 -9.92 21.44 5.41
CA ASP A 6 -10.73 22.63 5.23
C ASP A 6 -10.91 23.42 6.53
N PRO A 7 -9.96 24.35 6.83
CA PRO A 7 -10.06 25.22 8.01
C PRO A 7 -11.33 26.12 8.03
N ARG A 8 -12.09 26.18 6.94
CA ARG A 8 -13.33 26.95 6.83
C ARG A 8 -14.58 26.10 7.07
N GLY A 9 -14.43 24.87 7.55
CA GLY A 9 -15.55 23.97 7.88
C GLY A 9 -16.38 23.46 6.70
N ARG A 10 -15.88 23.61 5.44
CA ARG A 10 -16.60 23.09 4.27
C ARG A 10 -16.39 21.59 4.15
N LYS A 11 -17.45 20.85 3.89
CA LYS A 11 -17.39 19.40 3.63
C LYS A 11 -16.65 19.13 2.32
N LEU A 12 -15.40 18.69 2.43
CA LEU A 12 -14.59 18.31 1.28
C LEU A 12 -15.01 16.94 0.75
N ASN A 13 -14.98 16.81 -0.57
CA ASN A 13 -15.20 15.54 -1.25
C ASN A 13 -13.84 14.91 -1.58
N ILE A 14 -13.37 14.05 -0.68
CA ILE A 14 -12.03 13.46 -0.76
C ILE A 14 -12.10 12.15 -1.55
N SER A 15 -11.18 11.99 -2.48
CA SER A 15 -10.95 10.73 -3.18
C SER A 15 -9.53 10.23 -2.92
N VAL A 16 -9.38 8.92 -2.84
CA VAL A 16 -8.10 8.25 -2.60
C VAL A 16 -7.69 7.50 -3.84
N LEU A 17 -6.43 7.64 -4.24
CA LEU A 17 -5.82 6.93 -5.37
C LEU A 17 -4.72 6.03 -4.82
N LYS A 18 -4.83 4.72 -5.02
CA LYS A 18 -3.89 3.71 -4.53
C LYS A 18 -3.72 2.56 -5.53
N GLY A 19 -2.71 1.73 -5.32
CA GLY A 19 -2.50 0.50 -6.09
C GLY A 19 -1.07 0.36 -6.62
N PRO A 20 -0.77 -0.75 -7.31
CA PRO A 20 0.56 -1.10 -7.78
C PRO A 20 0.99 -0.21 -8.95
N CYS A 21 1.48 0.98 -8.66
CA CYS A 21 1.88 1.95 -9.67
C CYS A 21 3.26 2.54 -9.36
N LEU A 22 4.30 1.89 -9.86
CA LEU A 22 5.67 2.38 -9.73
C LEU A 22 5.90 3.58 -10.66
N ALA A 23 6.30 4.72 -10.11
CA ALA A 23 6.52 5.94 -10.86
C ALA A 23 7.49 5.76 -12.05
N LYS A 24 8.55 4.94 -11.86
CA LYS A 24 9.53 4.63 -12.90
C LYS A 24 8.92 3.85 -14.08
N GLU A 25 7.99 2.95 -13.83
CA GLU A 25 7.28 2.22 -14.87
C GLU A 25 6.26 3.10 -15.57
N LEU A 26 5.49 3.86 -14.79
CA LEU A 26 4.51 4.79 -15.33
C LEU A 26 5.15 5.84 -16.26
N SER A 27 6.31 6.39 -15.89
CA SER A 27 7.05 7.34 -16.73
C SER A 27 7.49 6.76 -18.07
N ARG A 28 7.67 5.43 -18.13
CA ARG A 28 7.98 4.68 -19.35
C ARG A 28 6.74 4.17 -20.09
N LYS A 29 5.54 4.58 -19.65
CA LYS A 29 4.26 4.14 -20.22
C LYS A 29 4.03 2.63 -20.15
N VAL A 30 4.65 1.94 -19.18
CA VAL A 30 4.31 0.56 -18.85
C VAL A 30 2.87 0.52 -18.34
N LYS A 31 2.10 -0.48 -18.77
CA LYS A 31 0.70 -0.63 -18.35
C LYS A 31 0.61 -0.73 -16.84
N SER A 32 -0.01 0.26 -16.23
CA SER A 32 -0.18 0.40 -14.79
C SER A 32 -1.66 0.43 -14.44
N TYR A 33 -1.98 -0.11 -13.28
CA TYR A 33 -3.34 -0.20 -12.77
C TYR A 33 -3.43 0.45 -11.40
N THR A 34 -4.52 1.16 -11.14
CA THR A 34 -4.77 1.82 -9.86
C THR A 34 -6.25 1.74 -9.52
N VAL A 35 -6.58 1.96 -8.25
CA VAL A 35 -7.96 2.10 -7.79
C VAL A 35 -8.21 3.50 -7.26
N ILE A 36 -9.34 4.07 -7.64
CA ILE A 36 -9.85 5.34 -7.12
C ILE A 36 -10.99 5.02 -6.17
N ALA A 37 -10.88 5.46 -4.93
CA ALA A 37 -11.93 5.31 -3.95
C ALA A 37 -12.56 6.66 -3.57
N ASN A 38 -13.88 6.68 -3.52
CA ASN A 38 -14.69 7.79 -3.03
C ASN A 38 -16.00 7.24 -2.50
N GLU A 39 -16.52 7.74 -1.38
CA GLU A 39 -17.82 7.32 -0.84
C GLU A 39 -18.92 7.40 -1.90
N ASN A 40 -18.86 8.40 -2.78
CA ASN A 40 -19.68 8.49 -3.97
C ASN A 40 -18.94 7.90 -5.19
N ILE A 41 -19.28 6.68 -5.55
CA ILE A 41 -18.68 5.95 -6.68
C ILE A 41 -18.74 6.69 -8.03
N ARG A 42 -19.71 7.58 -8.22
CA ARG A 42 -19.83 8.38 -9.43
C ARG A 42 -18.67 9.35 -9.57
N ILE A 43 -18.20 9.93 -8.44
CA ILE A 43 -17.05 10.83 -8.41
C ILE A 43 -15.77 10.06 -8.72
N ALA A 44 -15.57 8.88 -8.14
CA ALA A 44 -14.43 8.03 -8.47
C ALA A 44 -14.38 7.73 -9.99
N LYS A 45 -15.53 7.41 -10.60
CA LYS A 45 -15.63 7.18 -12.04
C LYS A 45 -15.36 8.43 -12.88
N GLN A 46 -15.80 9.61 -12.44
CA GLN A 46 -15.52 10.88 -13.13
C GLN A 46 -14.02 11.18 -13.13
N ILE A 47 -13.36 11.04 -11.96
CA ILE A 47 -11.90 11.21 -11.85
C ILE A 47 -11.18 10.22 -12.77
N GLY A 48 -11.59 8.96 -12.75
CA GLY A 48 -10.99 7.93 -13.60
C GLY A 48 -11.09 8.25 -15.10
N LYS A 49 -12.20 8.80 -15.57
CA LYS A 49 -12.34 9.25 -16.98
C LYS A 49 -11.32 10.33 -17.35
N ILE A 50 -10.95 11.18 -16.40
CA ILE A 50 -10.00 12.28 -16.62
C ILE A 50 -8.56 11.78 -16.67
N ILE A 51 -8.19 10.87 -15.73
CA ILE A 51 -6.79 10.45 -15.56
C ILE A 51 -6.42 9.17 -16.33
N SER A 52 -7.40 8.38 -16.79
CA SER A 52 -7.12 7.13 -17.51
C SER A 52 -6.46 7.38 -18.86
N ALA A 53 -5.53 6.51 -19.22
CA ALA A 53 -4.82 6.52 -20.49
C ALA A 53 -4.70 5.10 -21.06
N LYS A 54 -4.12 4.95 -22.27
CA LYS A 54 -3.88 3.62 -22.86
C LYS A 54 -3.03 2.73 -21.95
N TYR A 55 -2.08 3.32 -21.24
CA TYR A 55 -1.15 2.65 -20.32
C TYR A 55 -1.48 2.84 -18.85
N TYR A 56 -2.52 3.62 -18.49
CA TYR A 56 -2.93 3.84 -17.11
C TYR A 56 -4.42 3.55 -16.94
N LYS A 57 -4.72 2.46 -16.25
CA LYS A 57 -6.08 1.95 -16.06
C LYS A 57 -6.55 2.16 -14.63
N THR A 58 -7.82 2.48 -14.46
CA THR A 58 -8.43 2.78 -13.16
C THR A 58 -9.56 1.84 -12.84
N GLU A 59 -9.56 1.28 -11.64
CA GLU A 59 -10.69 0.63 -10.98
C GLU A 59 -11.35 1.59 -10.00
N TYR A 60 -12.54 1.25 -9.51
CA TYR A 60 -13.31 2.15 -8.66
C TYR A 60 -13.83 1.42 -7.43
N SER A 61 -13.78 2.09 -6.27
CA SER A 61 -14.31 1.58 -5.02
C SER A 61 -15.09 2.65 -4.26
N SER A 62 -16.09 2.24 -3.50
CA SER A 62 -16.73 3.09 -2.48
C SER A 62 -16.11 2.89 -1.09
N ASP A 63 -15.23 1.92 -0.93
CA ASP A 63 -14.57 1.59 0.34
C ASP A 63 -13.28 2.41 0.52
N VAL A 64 -13.43 3.70 0.83
CA VAL A 64 -12.30 4.61 1.05
C VAL A 64 -11.42 4.11 2.19
N ARG A 65 -12.03 3.69 3.31
CA ARG A 65 -11.29 3.20 4.49
C ARG A 65 -10.47 1.96 4.17
N GLY A 66 -11.10 0.94 3.57
CA GLY A 66 -10.40 -0.28 3.20
C GLY A 66 -9.23 -0.03 2.25
N ILE A 67 -9.38 0.88 1.28
CA ILE A 67 -8.32 1.26 0.34
C ILE A 67 -7.15 1.96 1.07
N GLU A 68 -7.43 2.91 1.96
CA GLU A 68 -6.38 3.60 2.72
C GLU A 68 -5.64 2.66 3.67
N PHE A 69 -6.37 1.87 4.46
CA PHE A 69 -5.77 0.91 5.38
C PHE A 69 -4.94 -0.16 4.66
N SER A 70 -5.48 -0.78 3.60
CA SER A 70 -4.74 -1.78 2.84
C SER A 70 -3.41 -1.23 2.33
N SER A 71 -3.43 -0.02 1.77
CA SER A 71 -2.24 0.63 1.24
C SER A 71 -1.26 1.09 2.33
N ALA A 72 -1.70 1.33 3.55
CA ALA A 72 -0.83 1.67 4.67
C ALA A 72 -0.15 0.43 5.25
N ILE A 73 -0.95 -0.57 5.66
CA ILE A 73 -0.43 -1.75 6.36
C ILE A 73 0.39 -2.69 5.46
N LYS A 74 0.19 -2.67 4.13
CA LYS A 74 1.04 -3.43 3.20
C LYS A 74 2.53 -3.17 3.39
N ASN A 75 2.90 -1.97 3.83
CA ASN A 75 4.30 -1.60 4.02
C ASN A 75 4.95 -2.36 5.18
N ILE A 76 4.19 -2.61 6.26
CA ILE A 76 4.63 -3.48 7.36
C ILE A 76 4.80 -4.91 6.83
N TYR A 77 3.80 -5.43 6.15
CA TYR A 77 3.81 -6.80 5.66
C TYR A 77 4.84 -7.04 4.56
N SER A 78 5.11 -6.05 3.69
CA SER A 78 6.21 -6.19 2.73
C SER A 78 7.58 -6.30 3.42
N MET A 79 7.77 -5.65 4.57
CA MET A 79 8.97 -5.81 5.38
C MET A 79 9.03 -7.21 6.02
N VAL A 80 7.90 -7.72 6.55
CA VAL A 80 7.82 -9.11 7.07
C VAL A 80 8.13 -10.13 5.98
N ILE A 81 7.55 -9.98 4.79
CA ILE A 81 7.80 -10.88 3.64
C ILE A 81 9.27 -10.84 3.22
N GLY A 82 9.87 -9.65 3.16
CA GLY A 82 11.28 -9.46 2.83
C GLY A 82 12.24 -10.09 3.84
N SER A 83 11.82 -10.29 5.10
CA SER A 83 12.65 -10.96 6.11
C SER A 83 12.76 -12.48 5.93
N GLY A 84 11.97 -13.06 5.02
CA GLY A 84 11.98 -14.50 4.74
C GLY A 84 13.29 -14.95 4.09
N GLU A 85 13.83 -16.06 4.59
CA GLU A 85 15.01 -16.70 4.01
C GLU A 85 14.62 -17.47 2.73
N GLY A 86 14.80 -16.82 1.59
CA GLY A 86 14.47 -17.38 0.29
C GLY A 86 12.97 -17.38 -0.06
N ASN A 87 12.67 -17.78 -1.31
CA ASN A 87 11.32 -17.67 -1.87
C ASN A 87 10.27 -18.54 -1.17
N ASN A 88 10.64 -19.70 -0.66
CA ASN A 88 9.72 -20.60 0.02
C ASN A 88 9.17 -19.96 1.31
N THR A 89 10.08 -19.41 2.14
CA THR A 89 9.69 -18.71 3.37
C THR A 89 8.94 -17.43 3.07
N SER A 90 9.41 -16.63 2.12
CA SER A 90 8.74 -15.39 1.70
C SER A 90 7.33 -15.65 1.19
N SER A 91 7.10 -16.76 0.45
CA SER A 91 5.75 -17.11 -0.02
C SER A 91 4.81 -17.50 1.12
N ALA A 92 5.30 -18.22 2.13
CA ALA A 92 4.53 -18.56 3.31
C ALA A 92 4.19 -17.31 4.14
N LEU A 93 5.15 -16.39 4.30
CA LEU A 93 4.94 -15.10 4.94
C LEU A 93 3.95 -14.23 4.15
N PHE A 94 4.04 -14.21 2.82
CA PHE A 94 3.10 -13.52 1.96
C PHE A 94 1.66 -14.00 2.19
N ARG A 95 1.46 -15.33 2.22
CA ARG A 95 0.13 -15.91 2.48
C ARG A 95 -0.41 -15.52 3.85
N LYS A 96 0.41 -15.62 4.90
CA LYS A 96 0.01 -15.21 6.26
C LYS A 96 -0.26 -13.72 6.37
N SER A 97 0.61 -12.90 5.81
CA SER A 97 0.43 -11.43 5.77
C SER A 97 -0.91 -11.05 5.14
N PHE A 98 -1.27 -11.73 4.06
CA PHE A 98 -2.54 -11.51 3.38
C PHE A 98 -3.75 -11.84 4.25
N ASP A 99 -3.72 -12.95 4.99
CA ASP A 99 -4.79 -13.32 5.93
C ASP A 99 -4.95 -12.29 7.06
N GLU A 100 -3.82 -11.84 7.61
CA GLU A 100 -3.82 -10.82 8.66
C GLU A 100 -4.33 -9.48 8.14
N MET A 101 -3.95 -9.08 6.92
CA MET A 101 -4.51 -7.89 6.27
C MET A 101 -6.02 -7.97 6.13
N GLU A 102 -6.57 -9.12 5.70
CA GLU A 102 -8.02 -9.32 5.60
C GLU A 102 -8.70 -9.15 6.97
N TYR A 103 -8.10 -9.71 8.03
CA TYR A 103 -8.63 -9.58 9.39
C TYR A 103 -8.61 -8.13 9.88
N LEU A 104 -7.46 -7.45 9.75
CA LEU A 104 -7.30 -6.07 10.20
C LEU A 104 -8.24 -5.11 9.47
N ILE A 105 -8.36 -5.24 8.15
CA ILE A 105 -9.26 -4.37 7.37
C ILE A 105 -10.71 -4.48 7.84
N GLN A 106 -11.18 -5.69 8.15
CA GLN A 106 -12.52 -5.88 8.70
C GLN A 106 -12.66 -5.23 10.09
N HIS A 107 -11.64 -5.35 10.94
CA HIS A 107 -11.61 -4.70 12.24
C HIS A 107 -11.75 -3.17 12.11
N PHE A 108 -11.11 -2.57 11.13
CA PHE A 108 -11.21 -1.13 10.81
C PHE A 108 -12.42 -0.76 9.93
N LYS A 109 -13.41 -1.65 9.81
CA LYS A 109 -14.66 -1.43 9.06
C LYS A 109 -14.46 -1.20 7.56
N GLY A 110 -13.37 -1.68 7.00
CA GLY A 110 -13.17 -1.83 5.57
C GLY A 110 -13.72 -3.16 5.06
N LYS A 111 -13.82 -3.29 3.75
CA LYS A 111 -14.34 -4.52 3.12
C LYS A 111 -13.20 -5.51 2.87
N LYS A 112 -13.45 -6.79 3.16
CA LYS A 112 -12.51 -7.88 2.89
C LYS A 112 -12.10 -7.96 1.41
N GLU A 113 -13.04 -7.73 0.51
CA GLU A 113 -12.81 -7.75 -0.94
C GLU A 113 -11.79 -6.68 -1.38
N THR A 114 -11.71 -5.57 -0.65
CA THR A 114 -10.75 -4.49 -0.93
C THR A 114 -9.30 -4.97 -0.82
N VAL A 115 -9.01 -5.83 0.17
CA VAL A 115 -7.66 -6.40 0.36
C VAL A 115 -7.26 -7.27 -0.83
N ARG A 116 -8.22 -7.95 -1.45
CA ARG A 116 -7.99 -8.83 -2.63
C ARG A 116 -7.78 -8.05 -3.93
N GLY A 117 -8.07 -6.76 -3.91
CA GLY A 117 -7.92 -5.87 -5.07
C GLY A 117 -6.53 -5.26 -5.20
N LEU A 118 -6.47 -4.24 -6.07
CA LEU A 118 -5.22 -3.55 -6.42
C LEU A 118 -4.53 -2.87 -5.23
N ALA A 119 -5.29 -2.25 -4.32
CA ALA A 119 -4.73 -1.53 -3.18
C ALA A 119 -4.24 -2.43 -2.03
N GLY A 120 -4.67 -3.68 -2.01
CA GLY A 120 -4.21 -4.71 -1.06
C GLY A 120 -3.21 -5.65 -1.73
N LEU A 121 -3.71 -6.76 -2.26
CA LEU A 121 -2.90 -7.84 -2.83
C LEU A 121 -1.96 -7.35 -3.95
N GLY A 122 -2.46 -6.54 -4.87
CA GLY A 122 -1.66 -6.04 -5.99
C GLY A 122 -0.49 -5.16 -5.53
N ASP A 123 -0.77 -4.23 -4.61
CA ASP A 123 0.24 -3.30 -4.10
C ASP A 123 1.21 -3.99 -3.11
N LEU A 124 0.71 -4.98 -2.35
CA LEU A 124 1.56 -5.84 -1.51
C LEU A 124 2.56 -6.63 -2.35
N TYR A 125 2.12 -7.22 -3.47
CA TYR A 125 2.99 -7.96 -4.37
C TYR A 125 4.14 -7.10 -4.88
N VAL A 126 3.83 -5.93 -5.45
CA VAL A 126 4.86 -5.02 -5.99
C VAL A 126 5.81 -4.53 -4.88
N SER A 127 5.27 -4.27 -3.68
CA SER A 127 6.07 -3.83 -2.54
C SER A 127 6.98 -4.93 -1.99
N ALA A 128 6.54 -6.19 -2.03
CA ALA A 128 7.30 -7.35 -1.56
C ALA A 128 8.43 -7.73 -2.52
N VAL A 129 8.22 -7.62 -3.83
CA VAL A 129 9.21 -8.04 -4.85
C VAL A 129 10.41 -7.09 -4.95
N GLY A 130 10.29 -5.82 -4.59
CA GLY A 130 11.41 -4.89 -4.76
C GLY A 130 11.23 -3.54 -4.06
N GLY A 131 10.30 -3.44 -3.12
CA GLY A 131 10.05 -2.23 -2.36
C GLY A 131 11.11 -1.96 -1.28
N ARG A 132 11.21 -0.69 -0.86
CA ARG A 132 12.15 -0.28 0.22
C ARG A 132 11.87 -0.99 1.54
N ASN A 133 10.60 -1.20 1.88
CA ASN A 133 10.20 -1.94 3.08
C ASN A 133 10.65 -3.40 3.00
N SER A 134 10.46 -4.09 1.87
CA SER A 134 10.95 -5.45 1.65
C SER A 134 12.47 -5.54 1.78
N LYS A 135 13.20 -4.59 1.19
CA LYS A 135 14.66 -4.52 1.31
C LYS A 135 15.12 -4.33 2.76
N MET A 136 14.43 -3.51 3.55
CA MET A 136 14.69 -3.41 4.97
C MET A 136 14.45 -4.75 5.67
N GLY A 137 13.35 -5.44 5.32
CA GLY A 137 13.06 -6.80 5.81
C GLY A 137 14.19 -7.78 5.56
N GLU A 138 14.78 -7.77 4.36
CA GLU A 138 15.95 -8.63 4.04
C GLU A 138 17.13 -8.40 5.00
N TYR A 139 17.42 -7.14 5.36
CA TYR A 139 18.48 -6.87 6.32
C TYR A 139 18.12 -7.33 7.72
N LEU A 140 16.86 -7.17 8.14
CA LEU A 140 16.39 -7.67 9.44
C LEU A 140 16.46 -9.21 9.49
N GLY A 141 16.05 -9.90 8.43
CA GLY A 141 16.15 -11.35 8.30
C GLY A 141 17.58 -11.88 8.33
N LYS A 142 18.55 -11.07 7.89
CA LYS A 142 20.01 -11.34 8.01
C LYS A 142 20.59 -11.01 9.39
N GLY A 143 19.77 -10.64 10.37
CA GLY A 143 20.18 -10.36 11.75
C GLY A 143 20.67 -8.93 12.02
N PHE A 144 20.54 -7.99 11.06
CA PHE A 144 20.84 -6.59 11.34
C PHE A 144 19.72 -5.96 12.18
N SER A 145 20.09 -5.13 13.17
CA SER A 145 19.10 -4.25 13.79
C SER A 145 18.63 -3.19 12.80
N PHE A 146 17.40 -2.70 12.96
CA PHE A 146 16.84 -1.63 12.10
C PHE A 146 17.77 -0.42 12.00
N LYS A 147 18.29 0.04 13.14
CA LYS A 147 19.22 1.18 13.21
C LYS A 147 20.49 0.95 12.39
N ASN A 148 21.07 -0.24 12.48
CA ASN A 148 22.31 -0.58 11.77
C ASN A 148 22.04 -0.75 10.26
N ALA A 149 20.96 -1.42 9.88
CA ALA A 149 20.55 -1.60 8.49
C ALA A 149 20.28 -0.23 7.82
N ARG A 150 19.52 0.64 8.48
CA ARG A 150 19.24 2.00 7.98
C ARG A 150 20.52 2.80 7.79
N LYS A 151 21.39 2.86 8.80
CA LYS A 151 22.63 3.63 8.75
C LYS A 151 23.59 3.14 7.66
N LYS A 152 23.71 1.83 7.48
CA LYS A 152 24.73 1.22 6.60
C LYS A 152 24.28 1.12 5.15
N PHE A 153 22.99 0.85 4.91
CA PHE A 153 22.51 0.43 3.58
C PHE A 153 21.37 1.28 3.02
N MET A 154 20.61 1.99 3.89
CA MET A 154 19.37 2.67 3.51
C MET A 154 19.23 4.06 4.14
N MET A 155 20.35 4.81 4.22
CA MET A 155 20.41 6.10 4.92
C MET A 155 19.43 7.14 4.36
N HIS A 156 19.18 7.10 3.06
CA HIS A 156 18.33 8.08 2.34
C HIS A 156 16.95 7.53 1.99
N ASP A 157 16.67 6.29 2.39
CA ASP A 157 15.38 5.66 2.11
C ASP A 157 14.35 5.97 3.21
N THR A 158 13.12 6.25 2.82
CA THR A 158 11.98 6.30 3.74
C THR A 158 11.44 4.88 3.91
N ILE A 159 11.26 4.44 5.15
CA ILE A 159 10.77 3.09 5.49
C ILE A 159 9.41 3.24 6.18
N GLU A 160 8.39 3.48 5.39
CA GLU A 160 7.03 3.80 5.86
C GLU A 160 6.44 2.69 6.77
N GLY A 161 6.80 1.43 6.52
CA GLY A 161 6.35 0.29 7.33
C GLY A 161 6.89 0.33 8.75
N ALA A 162 8.12 0.79 8.96
CA ALA A 162 8.69 0.93 10.30
C ALA A 162 8.09 2.12 11.06
N ASP A 163 7.87 3.23 10.36
CA ASP A 163 7.24 4.42 10.95
C ASP A 163 5.82 4.07 11.43
N LEU A 164 5.02 3.41 10.57
CA LEU A 164 3.68 2.96 10.91
C LEU A 164 3.67 1.92 12.04
N ALA A 165 4.60 0.97 12.04
CA ALA A 165 4.69 -0.03 13.10
C ALA A 165 4.96 0.61 14.47
N ASN A 166 5.76 1.67 14.52
CA ASN A 166 6.00 2.43 15.76
C ASN A 166 4.79 3.23 16.23
N GLU A 167 3.91 3.66 15.32
CA GLU A 167 2.70 4.40 15.66
C GLU A 167 1.58 3.52 16.23
N ILE A 168 1.57 2.22 15.88
CA ILE A 168 0.50 1.29 16.29
C ILE A 168 0.93 0.35 17.42
N ALA A 169 2.20 0.35 17.83
CA ALA A 169 2.74 -0.47 18.93
C ALA A 169 2.48 0.18 20.29
#